data_9d97da6f0ab46cee34397d74397faf19
#
_entry.id   9d97da6f0ab46cee34397d74397faf19
#
_cell.length_a   1.000
_cell.length_b   1.000
_cell.length_c   1.000
_cell.angle_alpha   90.00
_cell.angle_beta   90.00
_cell.angle_gamma   90.00
#
_symmetry.space_group_name_H-M   'P 1'
#
loop_
_entity.id
_entity.type
_entity.pdbx_description
1 polymer ?
#
loop_
_entity_poly.entity_id
_entity_poly.type
_entity_poly.pdbx_seq_one_letter_code
_entity_poly.pdbx_strand_id
1 'polypeptide(L)'
;MSVSLPVRTTTYVMLAGRERPCGGTGLSGTVGSGRVVMPEGFTRTASYAGLLDSLAGAQLYISPLNVYELAAGLARGESDFLICEQGEAAVVGEFVPGLATVYEFAERVDISMVFSPENPALYYDFVRWFGGYSRTEEYAALCDVYSGRGDGRCFGGAEGDRRVPNGISVWDGMIREVGMREGVDWRLLSAIAYKESRFRHNVVSPSGACGLMQIMPVTARHFKIDQRRLSDPEVNITLAAKLIKSIDESLGFAEGTPDESRLSIILAAYNCGIGTVRDARRLARAEGENPDSWEAVSRCLALMGDGDYMCDSVTYRRFSGYGETLAFVDGVKQKYYTYRKVVE
;
A
#
# COMPACT_ATOMS: atom_id res chain seq x y z
N MET A 1 -6.22 -22.31 -18.25
CA MET A 1 -6.31 -21.59 -16.97
C MET A 1 -7.40 -22.23 -16.14
N SER A 2 -7.10 -22.52 -14.87
CA SER A 2 -8.12 -22.99 -13.91
C SER A 2 -8.55 -21.79 -13.06
N VAL A 3 -9.87 -21.63 -12.89
CA VAL A 3 -10.46 -20.52 -12.13
C VAL A 3 -11.09 -21.11 -10.86
N SER A 4 -10.79 -20.53 -9.70
CA SER A 4 -11.36 -20.96 -8.42
C SER A 4 -12.86 -20.67 -8.32
N LEU A 5 -13.49 -21.16 -7.25
CA LEU A 5 -14.72 -20.59 -6.75
C LEU A 5 -14.51 -19.09 -6.43
N PRO A 6 -15.56 -18.27 -6.48
CA PRO A 6 -15.47 -16.87 -6.09
C PRO A 6 -14.87 -16.71 -4.69
N VAL A 7 -13.83 -15.91 -4.56
CA VAL A 7 -13.26 -15.55 -3.26
C VAL A 7 -14.06 -14.42 -2.59
N ARG A 8 -14.71 -13.59 -3.39
CA ARG A 8 -15.71 -12.61 -2.93
C ARG A 8 -16.62 -12.20 -4.08
N THR A 9 -17.78 -11.66 -3.74
CA THR A 9 -18.68 -11.00 -4.70
C THR A 9 -18.73 -9.51 -4.37
N THR A 10 -18.65 -8.66 -5.37
CA THR A 10 -18.71 -7.20 -5.23
C THR A 10 -19.73 -6.60 -6.20
N THR A 11 -20.00 -5.31 -6.05
CA THR A 11 -20.73 -4.48 -7.01
C THR A 11 -19.89 -3.26 -7.37
N TYR A 12 -20.22 -2.61 -8.46
CA TYR A 12 -19.65 -1.31 -8.81
C TYR A 12 -20.58 -0.18 -8.40
N VAL A 13 -19.99 0.96 -8.09
CA VAL A 13 -20.70 2.20 -7.75
C VAL A 13 -20.09 3.36 -8.54
N MET A 14 -20.87 4.42 -8.70
CA MET A 14 -20.41 5.67 -9.28
C MET A 14 -20.34 6.74 -8.19
N LEU A 15 -19.18 7.36 -8.07
CA LEU A 15 -18.90 8.47 -7.15
C LEU A 15 -18.94 9.80 -7.88
N ALA A 16 -19.39 10.85 -7.19
CA ALA A 16 -19.27 12.24 -7.60
C ALA A 16 -18.99 13.16 -6.39
N GLY A 17 -18.62 14.41 -6.63
CA GLY A 17 -18.54 15.42 -5.57
C GLY A 17 -19.92 15.67 -4.95
N ARG A 18 -20.00 15.84 -3.61
CA ARG A 18 -21.26 16.04 -2.88
C ARG A 18 -22.05 17.28 -3.31
N GLU A 19 -21.38 18.30 -3.80
CA GLU A 19 -22.01 19.55 -4.23
C GLU A 19 -22.62 19.47 -5.63
N ARG A 20 -22.41 18.34 -6.33
CA ARG A 20 -22.93 18.16 -7.67
C ARG A 20 -24.43 17.82 -7.61
N PRO A 21 -25.33 18.66 -8.14
CA PRO A 21 -26.74 18.34 -8.16
C PRO A 21 -26.99 17.14 -9.07
N CYS A 22 -27.50 16.06 -8.53
CA CYS A 22 -28.02 14.92 -9.30
C CYS A 22 -29.38 15.34 -9.87
N GLY A 23 -29.39 15.79 -11.13
CA GLY A 23 -30.55 16.44 -11.73
C GLY A 23 -31.64 15.55 -12.31
N GLY A 24 -31.54 14.20 -12.17
CA GLY A 24 -32.51 13.30 -12.81
C GLY A 24 -32.60 11.92 -12.16
N THR A 25 -33.66 11.19 -12.51
CA THR A 25 -33.79 9.78 -12.11
C THR A 25 -33.08 8.86 -13.10
N GLY A 26 -32.31 7.91 -12.57
CA GLY A 26 -31.56 6.93 -13.36
C GLY A 26 -30.18 7.45 -13.84
N LEU A 27 -29.42 6.55 -14.47
CA LEU A 27 -28.02 6.76 -14.83
C LEU A 27 -27.84 7.93 -15.80
N SER A 28 -28.64 7.98 -16.87
CA SER A 28 -28.58 9.04 -17.89
C SER A 28 -28.88 10.42 -17.31
N GLY A 29 -29.90 10.51 -16.43
CA GLY A 29 -30.24 11.77 -15.75
C GLY A 29 -29.19 12.24 -14.75
N THR A 30 -28.44 11.30 -14.14
CA THR A 30 -27.36 11.60 -13.19
C THR A 30 -26.12 12.13 -13.92
N VAL A 31 -25.73 11.51 -15.04
CA VAL A 31 -24.43 11.76 -15.70
C VAL A 31 -24.51 12.84 -16.77
N GLY A 32 -25.57 12.88 -17.58
CA GLY A 32 -25.68 13.83 -18.69
C GLY A 32 -24.49 13.77 -19.65
N SER A 33 -23.83 14.92 -19.87
CA SER A 33 -22.63 15.05 -20.72
C SER A 33 -21.32 15.02 -19.91
N GLY A 34 -21.35 14.53 -18.68
CA GLY A 34 -20.19 14.54 -17.79
C GLY A 34 -19.06 13.59 -18.21
N ARG A 35 -17.88 13.86 -17.67
CA ARG A 35 -16.68 13.01 -17.82
C ARG A 35 -16.68 11.90 -16.80
N VAL A 36 -16.77 10.66 -17.24
CA VAL A 36 -16.79 9.46 -16.39
C VAL A 36 -15.47 8.74 -16.53
N VAL A 37 -14.72 8.59 -15.46
CA VAL A 37 -13.51 7.77 -15.43
C VAL A 37 -13.80 6.43 -14.75
N MET A 38 -13.20 5.37 -15.25
CA MET A 38 -13.40 4.00 -14.77
C MET A 38 -12.13 3.17 -14.85
N PRO A 39 -11.96 2.16 -13.99
CA PRO A 39 -10.87 1.19 -14.08
C PRO A 39 -11.09 0.24 -15.28
N GLU A 40 -9.99 -0.29 -15.82
CA GLU A 40 -10.06 -1.25 -16.94
C GLU A 40 -10.92 -2.47 -16.60
N GLY A 41 -10.90 -2.94 -15.35
CA GLY A 41 -11.68 -4.09 -14.92
C GLY A 41 -13.18 -3.95 -15.13
N PHE A 42 -13.73 -2.73 -15.01
CA PHE A 42 -15.15 -2.47 -15.22
C PHE A 42 -15.60 -2.73 -16.65
N THR A 43 -14.73 -2.53 -17.64
CA THR A 43 -15.07 -2.76 -19.05
C THR A 43 -15.42 -4.20 -19.41
N ARG A 44 -15.11 -5.13 -18.49
CA ARG A 44 -15.40 -6.57 -18.65
C ARG A 44 -16.72 -6.99 -18.02
N THR A 45 -17.49 -6.05 -17.48
CA THR A 45 -18.78 -6.31 -16.82
C THR A 45 -19.95 -6.10 -17.81
N ALA A 46 -21.09 -6.73 -17.55
CA ALA A 46 -22.32 -6.47 -18.31
C ALA A 46 -22.84 -5.05 -18.05
N SER A 47 -22.58 -4.49 -16.87
CA SER A 47 -22.90 -3.10 -16.51
C SER A 47 -22.21 -2.09 -17.44
N TYR A 48 -21.01 -2.39 -17.96
CA TYR A 48 -20.32 -1.52 -18.92
C TYR A 48 -21.09 -1.42 -20.26
N ALA A 49 -21.62 -2.51 -20.78
CA ALA A 49 -22.43 -2.50 -21.99
C ALA A 49 -23.69 -1.63 -21.80
N GLY A 50 -24.40 -1.81 -20.67
CA GLY A 50 -25.56 -0.98 -20.32
C GLY A 50 -25.20 0.51 -20.12
N LEU A 51 -23.99 0.79 -19.63
CA LEU A 51 -23.47 2.14 -19.50
C LEU A 51 -23.31 2.82 -20.87
N LEU A 52 -22.70 2.13 -21.84
CA LEU A 52 -22.51 2.64 -23.20
C LEU A 52 -23.84 2.99 -23.88
N ASP A 53 -24.86 2.13 -23.72
CA ASP A 53 -26.18 2.36 -24.27
C ASP A 53 -26.91 3.54 -23.62
N SER A 54 -26.69 3.73 -22.31
CA SER A 54 -27.39 4.73 -21.50
C SER A 54 -26.77 6.13 -21.53
N LEU A 55 -25.51 6.26 -21.89
CA LEU A 55 -24.71 7.48 -21.76
C LEU A 55 -24.15 8.01 -23.09
N ALA A 56 -24.96 8.00 -24.15
CA ALA A 56 -24.54 8.44 -25.49
C ALA A 56 -23.98 9.89 -25.55
N GLY A 57 -24.21 10.71 -24.55
CA GLY A 57 -23.69 12.08 -24.44
C GLY A 57 -22.49 12.26 -23.51
N ALA A 58 -22.12 11.24 -22.72
CA ALA A 58 -21.03 11.33 -21.74
C ALA A 58 -19.66 11.05 -22.38
N GLN A 59 -18.63 11.60 -21.75
CA GLN A 59 -17.24 11.31 -22.12
C GLN A 59 -16.70 10.21 -21.21
N LEU A 60 -16.44 9.03 -21.77
CA LEU A 60 -15.99 7.85 -21.03
C LEU A 60 -14.47 7.68 -21.14
N TYR A 61 -13.78 7.60 -20.02
CA TYR A 61 -12.33 7.42 -19.94
C TYR A 61 -11.99 6.15 -19.17
N ILE A 62 -11.21 5.26 -19.77
CA ILE A 62 -10.63 4.10 -19.12
C ILE A 62 -9.23 4.48 -18.64
N SER A 63 -8.93 4.21 -17.39
CA SER A 63 -7.66 4.59 -16.78
C SER A 63 -6.96 3.40 -16.14
N PRO A 64 -5.64 3.26 -16.29
CA PRO A 64 -4.83 2.29 -15.59
C PRO A 64 -4.46 2.72 -14.16
N LEU A 65 -4.80 3.96 -13.77
CA LEU A 65 -4.52 4.48 -12.44
C LEU A 65 -5.35 3.75 -11.38
N ASN A 66 -4.83 3.69 -10.16
CA ASN A 66 -5.59 3.10 -9.05
C ASN A 66 -6.74 4.03 -8.62
N VAL A 67 -7.71 3.44 -7.91
CA VAL A 67 -8.93 4.15 -7.50
C VAL A 67 -8.66 5.38 -6.64
N TYR A 68 -7.60 5.39 -5.82
CA TYR A 68 -7.24 6.53 -4.97
C TYR A 68 -6.74 7.73 -5.79
N GLU A 69 -5.95 7.47 -6.84
CA GLU A 69 -5.48 8.49 -7.77
C GLU A 69 -6.65 9.09 -8.55
N LEU A 70 -7.57 8.23 -9.01
CA LEU A 70 -8.77 8.66 -9.73
C LEU A 70 -9.71 9.47 -8.84
N ALA A 71 -9.87 9.07 -7.59
CA ALA A 71 -10.70 9.79 -6.63
C ALA A 71 -10.12 11.15 -6.24
N ALA A 72 -8.80 11.25 -6.09
CA ALA A 72 -8.13 12.53 -5.91
C ALA A 72 -8.30 13.43 -7.13
N GLY A 73 -8.22 12.88 -8.34
CA GLY A 73 -8.54 13.59 -9.61
C GLY A 73 -9.99 14.07 -9.66
N LEU A 74 -10.94 13.23 -9.23
CA LEU A 74 -12.35 13.59 -9.13
C LEU A 74 -12.55 14.78 -8.16
N ALA A 75 -11.90 14.75 -7.00
CA ALA A 75 -11.97 15.85 -6.03
C ALA A 75 -11.37 17.16 -6.57
N ARG A 76 -10.37 17.09 -7.44
CA ARG A 76 -9.80 18.27 -8.14
C ARG A 76 -10.58 18.72 -9.38
N GLY A 77 -11.66 18.01 -9.74
CA GLY A 77 -12.47 18.33 -10.92
C GLY A 77 -11.86 17.88 -12.26
N GLU A 78 -10.88 16.97 -12.26
CA GLU A 78 -10.29 16.39 -13.47
C GLU A 78 -11.26 15.44 -14.18
N SER A 79 -12.20 14.85 -13.44
CA SER A 79 -13.37 14.11 -13.91
C SER A 79 -14.62 14.56 -13.16
N ASP A 80 -15.78 14.16 -13.65
CA ASP A 80 -17.05 14.49 -13.03
C ASP A 80 -17.62 13.32 -12.25
N PHE A 81 -17.27 12.10 -12.67
CA PHE A 81 -17.69 10.86 -12.05
C PHE A 81 -16.56 9.83 -12.06
N LEU A 82 -16.52 8.97 -11.05
CA LEU A 82 -15.61 7.84 -10.95
C LEU A 82 -16.43 6.56 -10.72
N ILE A 83 -16.20 5.54 -11.55
CA ILE A 83 -16.71 4.20 -11.30
C ILE A 83 -15.62 3.37 -10.61
N CYS A 84 -15.98 2.73 -9.50
CA CYS A 84 -15.09 1.84 -8.75
C CYS A 84 -15.88 0.74 -8.03
N GLU A 85 -15.20 -0.24 -7.46
CA GLU A 85 -15.85 -1.25 -6.63
C GLU A 85 -16.42 -0.61 -5.36
N GLN A 86 -17.55 -1.15 -4.86
CA GLN A 86 -18.22 -0.66 -3.65
C GLN A 86 -17.29 -0.64 -2.43
N GLY A 87 -16.45 -1.69 -2.28
CA GLY A 87 -15.46 -1.75 -1.20
C GLY A 87 -14.38 -0.67 -1.32
N GLU A 88 -13.92 -0.37 -2.53
CA GLU A 88 -12.98 0.72 -2.79
C GLU A 88 -13.62 2.09 -2.52
N ALA A 89 -14.87 2.28 -2.94
CA ALA A 89 -15.62 3.51 -2.69
C ALA A 89 -15.74 3.83 -1.19
N ALA A 90 -16.00 2.81 -0.36
CA ALA A 90 -16.07 2.96 1.08
C ALA A 90 -14.74 3.43 1.67
N VAL A 91 -13.62 2.85 1.21
CA VAL A 91 -12.28 3.23 1.66
C VAL A 91 -11.90 4.63 1.16
N VAL A 92 -12.12 4.90 -0.13
CA VAL A 92 -11.82 6.20 -0.75
C VAL A 92 -12.59 7.34 -0.10
N GLY A 93 -13.87 7.12 0.24
CA GLY A 93 -14.71 8.12 0.90
C GLY A 93 -14.18 8.60 2.24
N GLU A 94 -13.25 7.86 2.85
CA GLU A 94 -12.59 8.23 4.10
C GLU A 94 -11.33 9.07 3.90
N PHE A 95 -10.64 8.87 2.77
CA PHE A 95 -9.40 9.58 2.46
C PHE A 95 -9.61 10.81 1.57
N VAL A 96 -10.69 10.82 0.77
CA VAL A 96 -11.03 11.91 -0.14
C VAL A 96 -12.39 12.46 0.27
N PRO A 97 -12.43 13.53 1.09
CA PRO A 97 -13.68 14.10 1.57
C PRO A 97 -14.49 14.71 0.43
N GLY A 98 -15.79 14.81 0.65
CA GLY A 98 -16.68 15.46 -0.31
C GLY A 98 -17.10 14.58 -1.49
N LEU A 99 -16.76 13.30 -1.50
CA LEU A 99 -17.29 12.33 -2.46
C LEU A 99 -18.56 11.65 -1.92
N ALA A 100 -19.47 11.31 -2.82
CA ALA A 100 -20.67 10.56 -2.51
C ALA A 100 -20.99 9.56 -3.62
N THR A 101 -21.56 8.43 -3.24
CA THR A 101 -22.14 7.47 -4.19
C THR A 101 -23.42 8.09 -4.77
N VAL A 102 -23.45 8.24 -6.09
CA VAL A 102 -24.58 8.81 -6.82
C VAL A 102 -25.34 7.77 -7.64
N TYR A 103 -24.73 6.60 -7.87
CA TYR A 103 -25.36 5.48 -8.55
C TYR A 103 -24.73 4.15 -8.10
N GLU A 104 -25.57 3.10 -7.98
CA GLU A 104 -25.13 1.73 -7.70
C GLU A 104 -25.55 0.84 -8.86
N PHE A 105 -24.60 0.07 -9.39
CA PHE A 105 -24.85 -0.89 -10.47
C PHE A 105 -25.48 -2.16 -9.87
N ALA A 106 -26.52 -2.68 -10.53
CA ALA A 106 -27.26 -3.86 -10.02
C ALA A 106 -26.47 -5.17 -10.19
N GLU A 107 -25.47 -5.18 -11.08
CA GLU A 107 -24.68 -6.38 -11.38
C GLU A 107 -23.78 -6.73 -10.18
N ARG A 108 -23.79 -8.03 -9.84
CA ARG A 108 -22.84 -8.61 -8.89
C ARG A 108 -21.71 -9.28 -9.65
N VAL A 109 -20.49 -8.91 -9.32
CA VAL A 109 -19.27 -9.38 -9.98
C VAL A 109 -18.50 -10.28 -9.01
N ASP A 110 -18.22 -11.50 -9.47
CA ASP A 110 -17.44 -12.47 -8.70
C ASP A 110 -15.95 -12.27 -8.94
N ILE A 111 -15.21 -12.11 -7.87
CA ILE A 111 -13.75 -12.03 -7.86
C ILE A 111 -13.20 -13.43 -7.55
N SER A 112 -12.45 -13.99 -8.48
CA SER A 112 -11.90 -15.35 -8.39
C SER A 112 -10.40 -15.37 -8.57
N MET A 113 -9.73 -16.38 -8.04
CA MET A 113 -8.31 -16.61 -8.28
C MET A 113 -8.11 -17.39 -9.59
N VAL A 114 -7.10 -16.99 -10.36
CA VAL A 114 -6.71 -17.67 -11.59
C VAL A 114 -5.38 -18.39 -11.36
N PHE A 115 -5.31 -19.66 -11.75
CA PHE A 115 -4.14 -20.51 -11.55
C PHE A 115 -3.54 -20.92 -12.90
N SER A 116 -2.19 -20.98 -12.93
CA SER A 116 -1.48 -21.52 -14.08
C SER A 116 -1.82 -23.01 -14.28
N PRO A 117 -2.04 -23.46 -15.51
CA PRO A 117 -2.23 -24.88 -15.80
C PRO A 117 -0.95 -25.71 -15.55
N GLU A 118 0.19 -25.09 -15.41
CA GLU A 118 1.47 -25.74 -15.13
C GLU A 118 1.58 -26.22 -13.67
N ASN A 119 0.76 -25.69 -12.77
CA ASN A 119 0.72 -26.10 -11.37
C ASN A 119 -0.70 -26.45 -10.90
N PRO A 120 -1.28 -27.57 -11.34
CA PRO A 120 -2.62 -27.97 -10.95
C PRO A 120 -2.75 -28.29 -9.45
N ALA A 121 -1.67 -28.72 -8.80
CA ALA A 121 -1.67 -29.03 -7.37
C ALA A 121 -2.04 -27.80 -6.54
N LEU A 122 -1.49 -26.63 -6.86
CA LEU A 122 -1.79 -25.37 -6.17
C LEU A 122 -3.28 -25.00 -6.27
N TYR A 123 -3.91 -25.24 -7.43
CA TYR A 123 -5.35 -25.04 -7.60
C TYR A 123 -6.16 -25.90 -6.63
N TYR A 124 -5.88 -27.22 -6.57
CA TYR A 124 -6.62 -28.14 -5.71
C TYR A 124 -6.38 -27.84 -4.22
N ASP A 125 -5.17 -27.50 -3.84
CA ASP A 125 -4.86 -27.13 -2.46
C ASP A 125 -5.56 -25.83 -2.05
N PHE A 126 -5.56 -24.83 -2.93
CA PHE A 126 -6.30 -23.59 -2.70
C PHE A 126 -7.80 -23.84 -2.55
N VAL A 127 -8.43 -24.57 -3.48
CA VAL A 127 -9.88 -24.85 -3.44
C VAL A 127 -10.26 -25.60 -2.16
N ARG A 128 -9.45 -26.56 -1.75
CA ARG A 128 -9.66 -27.32 -0.51
C ARG A 128 -9.55 -26.42 0.73
N TRP A 129 -8.48 -25.64 0.81
CA TRP A 129 -8.26 -24.73 1.92
C TRP A 129 -9.34 -23.65 1.97
N PHE A 130 -9.57 -22.97 0.86
CA PHE A 130 -10.52 -21.86 0.78
C PHE A 130 -11.96 -22.31 1.02
N GLY A 131 -12.34 -23.50 0.55
CA GLY A 131 -13.67 -24.08 0.80
C GLY A 131 -13.96 -24.32 2.28
N GLY A 132 -12.92 -24.56 3.11
CA GLY A 132 -13.02 -24.58 4.57
C GLY A 132 -12.99 -23.18 5.18
N TYR A 133 -12.00 -22.38 4.79
CA TYR A 133 -11.76 -21.04 5.34
C TYR A 133 -12.91 -20.07 5.07
N SER A 134 -13.50 -20.09 3.88
CA SER A 134 -14.61 -19.21 3.49
C SER A 134 -15.89 -19.38 4.33
N ARG A 135 -15.97 -20.44 5.15
CA ARG A 135 -17.10 -20.70 6.06
C ARG A 135 -16.82 -20.28 7.50
N THR A 136 -15.66 -19.74 7.78
CA THR A 136 -15.26 -19.30 9.12
C THR A 136 -15.79 -17.90 9.42
N GLU A 137 -16.00 -17.61 10.71
CA GLU A 137 -16.33 -16.27 11.19
C GLU A 137 -15.19 -15.27 10.91
N GLU A 138 -13.95 -15.75 10.91
CA GLU A 138 -12.78 -14.94 10.55
C GLU A 138 -12.85 -14.44 9.11
N TYR A 139 -13.19 -15.31 8.17
CA TYR A 139 -13.38 -14.91 6.77
C TYR A 139 -14.54 -13.93 6.61
N ALA A 140 -15.68 -14.16 7.28
CA ALA A 140 -16.82 -13.24 7.26
C ALA A 140 -16.42 -11.86 7.79
N ALA A 141 -15.69 -11.80 8.91
CA ALA A 141 -15.18 -10.57 9.48
C ALA A 141 -14.22 -9.83 8.52
N LEU A 142 -13.32 -10.56 7.84
CA LEU A 142 -12.45 -9.99 6.82
C LEU A 142 -13.25 -9.41 5.65
N CYS A 143 -14.26 -10.12 5.16
CA CYS A 143 -15.14 -9.64 4.09
C CYS A 143 -15.87 -8.35 4.49
N ASP A 144 -16.40 -8.27 5.70
CA ASP A 144 -17.07 -7.07 6.21
C ASP A 144 -16.12 -5.87 6.28
N VAL A 145 -14.89 -6.08 6.71
CA VAL A 145 -13.84 -5.05 6.73
C VAL A 145 -13.58 -4.50 5.33
N TYR A 146 -13.29 -5.40 4.39
CA TYR A 146 -12.89 -5.00 3.02
C TYR A 146 -14.06 -4.57 2.15
N SER A 147 -15.31 -4.89 2.52
CA SER A 147 -16.51 -4.42 1.81
C SER A 147 -17.06 -3.08 2.35
N GLY A 148 -16.40 -2.48 3.35
CA GLY A 148 -16.85 -1.24 3.98
C GLY A 148 -18.15 -1.39 4.79
N ARG A 149 -18.60 -2.64 5.05
CA ARG A 149 -19.81 -2.93 5.85
C ARG A 149 -19.52 -3.10 7.33
N GLY A 150 -18.24 -3.28 7.69
CA GLY A 150 -17.82 -3.37 9.08
C GLY A 150 -17.95 -2.02 9.77
N ASP A 151 -18.25 -2.04 11.05
CA ASP A 151 -18.33 -0.84 11.94
C ASP A 151 -16.95 -0.17 12.20
N GLY A 152 -15.97 -0.40 11.35
CA GLY A 152 -14.61 0.12 11.47
C GLY A 152 -13.75 -0.55 12.55
N ARG A 153 -14.23 -1.63 13.19
CA ARG A 153 -13.55 -2.28 14.32
C ARG A 153 -12.69 -3.47 13.96
N CYS A 154 -12.51 -3.77 12.70
CA CYS A 154 -11.95 -5.04 12.26
C CYS A 154 -10.52 -4.98 11.76
N PHE A 155 -9.62 -4.81 12.68
CA PHE A 155 -8.36 -5.54 12.82
C PHE A 155 -7.95 -5.39 14.29
N GLY A 156 -8.38 -6.34 15.11
CA GLY A 156 -7.91 -6.52 16.48
C GLY A 156 -7.75 -5.27 17.33
N GLY A 157 -8.85 -4.66 17.78
CA GLY A 157 -8.94 -3.88 19.02
C GLY A 157 -7.85 -2.88 19.41
N ALA A 158 -7.04 -2.39 18.49
CA ALA A 158 -6.00 -1.42 18.79
C ALA A 158 -6.47 -0.01 18.42
N GLU A 159 -6.27 0.92 19.34
CA GLU A 159 -6.60 2.36 19.18
C GLU A 159 -6.00 3.01 17.93
N GLY A 160 -4.99 2.39 17.29
CA GLY A 160 -4.30 2.92 16.12
C GLY A 160 -5.02 2.75 14.77
N ASP A 161 -6.06 1.91 14.70
CA ASP A 161 -6.76 1.61 13.45
C ASP A 161 -8.09 2.38 13.29
N ARG A 162 -8.30 3.40 14.12
CA ARG A 162 -9.41 4.34 13.94
C ARG A 162 -9.12 5.22 12.73
N ARG A 163 -9.95 5.09 11.71
CA ARG A 163 -9.91 5.95 10.53
C ARG A 163 -10.26 7.39 10.93
N VAL A 164 -9.42 8.32 10.49
CA VAL A 164 -9.60 9.75 10.76
C VAL A 164 -10.15 10.39 9.49
N PRO A 165 -11.32 11.05 9.55
CA PRO A 165 -11.80 11.82 8.39
C PRO A 165 -10.71 12.79 7.92
N ASN A 166 -10.39 12.74 6.62
CA ASN A 166 -9.34 13.57 5.99
C ASN A 166 -7.90 13.24 6.45
N GLY A 167 -7.67 12.06 7.03
CA GLY A 167 -6.36 11.63 7.50
C GLY A 167 -5.98 10.21 7.06
N ILE A 168 -4.76 9.81 7.42
CA ILE A 168 -4.25 8.46 7.18
C ILE A 168 -4.50 7.58 8.40
N SER A 169 -4.29 8.12 9.60
CA SER A 169 -4.39 7.40 10.86
C SER A 169 -4.66 8.34 12.04
N VAL A 170 -5.03 7.80 13.19
CA VAL A 170 -5.15 8.56 14.45
C VAL A 170 -3.82 9.18 14.91
N TRP A 171 -2.72 8.75 14.33
CA TRP A 171 -1.36 9.21 14.65
C TRP A 171 -0.89 10.38 13.80
N ASP A 172 -1.67 10.85 12.84
CA ASP A 172 -1.25 11.85 11.86
C ASP A 172 -0.72 13.13 12.51
N GLY A 173 -1.37 13.63 13.56
CA GLY A 173 -0.93 14.81 14.29
C GLY A 173 0.51 14.62 14.84
N MET A 174 0.74 13.50 15.51
CA MET A 174 2.03 13.15 16.09
C MET A 174 3.09 12.86 15.00
N ILE A 175 2.71 12.13 13.96
CA ILE A 175 3.63 11.80 12.85
C ILE A 175 4.04 13.08 12.10
N ARG A 176 3.11 14.01 11.87
CA ARG A 176 3.40 15.33 11.26
C ARG A 176 4.35 16.15 12.11
N GLU A 177 4.10 16.23 13.42
CA GLU A 177 4.97 16.97 14.35
C GLU A 177 6.39 16.41 14.37
N VAL A 178 6.53 15.09 14.51
CA VAL A 178 7.84 14.43 14.47
C VAL A 178 8.48 14.59 13.09
N GLY A 179 7.73 14.44 12.01
CA GLY A 179 8.23 14.61 10.65
C GLY A 179 8.81 16.01 10.42
N MET A 180 8.10 17.05 10.85
CA MET A 180 8.59 18.44 10.79
C MET A 180 9.85 18.64 11.65
N ARG A 181 9.84 18.15 12.88
CA ARG A 181 10.97 18.29 13.82
C ARG A 181 12.23 17.58 13.32
N GLU A 182 12.09 16.41 12.75
CA GLU A 182 13.21 15.59 12.29
C GLU A 182 13.56 15.82 10.80
N GLY A 183 12.73 16.56 10.06
CA GLY A 183 12.96 16.84 8.62
C GLY A 183 12.73 15.64 7.72
N VAL A 184 11.73 14.79 8.05
CA VAL A 184 11.32 13.62 7.26
C VAL A 184 9.85 13.80 6.84
N ASP A 185 9.53 13.54 5.58
CA ASP A 185 8.13 13.63 5.11
C ASP A 185 7.24 12.72 5.97
N TRP A 186 6.26 13.32 6.63
CA TRP A 186 5.33 12.63 7.51
C TRP A 186 4.54 11.53 6.79
N ARG A 187 4.28 11.69 5.49
CA ARG A 187 3.58 10.69 4.67
C ARG A 187 4.45 9.45 4.43
N LEU A 188 5.77 9.63 4.38
CA LEU A 188 6.71 8.51 4.35
C LEU A 188 6.70 7.76 5.69
N LEU A 189 6.76 8.48 6.81
CA LEU A 189 6.66 7.87 8.15
C LEU A 189 5.32 7.11 8.32
N SER A 190 4.21 7.69 7.84
CA SER A 190 2.90 7.02 7.86
C SER A 190 2.88 5.75 6.99
N ALA A 191 3.51 5.78 5.81
CA ALA A 191 3.60 4.61 4.94
C ALA A 191 4.41 3.46 5.58
N ILE A 192 5.50 3.81 6.27
CA ILE A 192 6.31 2.84 7.04
C ILE A 192 5.47 2.29 8.20
N ALA A 193 4.83 3.14 9.02
CA ALA A 193 3.98 2.70 10.14
C ALA A 193 2.87 1.74 9.69
N TYR A 194 2.24 2.03 8.56
CA TYR A 194 1.25 1.14 7.97
C TYR A 194 1.85 -0.22 7.58
N LYS A 195 3.00 -0.23 6.93
CA LYS A 195 3.65 -1.49 6.48
C LYS A 195 4.16 -2.32 7.65
N GLU A 196 4.71 -1.69 8.68
CA GLU A 196 5.32 -2.32 9.85
C GLU A 196 4.28 -2.88 10.84
N SER A 197 3.28 -2.10 11.20
CA SER A 197 2.37 -2.45 12.29
C SER A 197 0.89 -2.31 11.98
N ARG A 198 0.52 -1.80 10.80
CA ARG A 198 -0.85 -1.33 10.52
C ARG A 198 -1.31 -0.30 11.56
N PHE A 199 -0.43 0.63 11.91
CA PHE A 199 -0.65 1.67 12.92
C PHE A 199 -0.89 1.17 14.35
N ARG A 200 -0.54 -0.08 14.67
CA ARG A 200 -0.67 -0.64 16.01
C ARG A 200 0.58 -0.34 16.85
N HIS A 201 0.44 0.47 17.89
CA HIS A 201 1.57 0.93 18.71
C HIS A 201 2.09 -0.10 19.72
N ASN A 202 1.29 -1.09 20.08
CA ASN A 202 1.59 -2.08 21.13
C ASN A 202 2.02 -3.46 20.59
N VAL A 203 2.41 -3.54 19.33
CA VAL A 203 2.84 -4.79 18.68
C VAL A 203 4.32 -5.05 18.94
N VAL A 204 4.63 -6.30 19.26
CA VAL A 204 5.99 -6.82 19.33
C VAL A 204 6.08 -8.00 18.36
N SER A 205 7.02 -7.95 17.41
CA SER A 205 7.24 -9.04 16.47
C SER A 205 7.95 -10.23 17.11
N PRO A 206 7.92 -11.44 16.50
CA PRO A 206 8.68 -12.58 16.97
C PRO A 206 10.19 -12.34 17.08
N SER A 207 10.73 -11.43 16.24
CA SER A 207 12.15 -11.01 16.28
C SER A 207 12.42 -9.92 17.32
N GLY A 208 11.39 -9.42 18.04
CA GLY A 208 11.51 -8.41 19.09
C GLY A 208 11.45 -6.97 18.59
N ALA A 209 11.05 -6.71 17.35
CA ALA A 209 10.76 -5.35 16.87
C ALA A 209 9.49 -4.81 17.55
N CYS A 210 9.49 -3.54 17.96
CA CYS A 210 8.46 -2.98 18.82
C CYS A 210 7.79 -1.74 18.20
N GLY A 211 6.49 -1.61 18.47
CA GLY A 211 5.70 -0.39 18.28
C GLY A 211 5.27 -0.11 16.85
N LEU A 212 4.77 1.10 16.62
CA LEU A 212 4.25 1.59 15.32
C LEU A 212 5.21 1.36 14.17
N MET A 213 6.48 1.65 14.38
CA MET A 213 7.55 1.66 13.39
C MET A 213 8.42 0.41 13.45
N GLN A 214 8.05 -0.58 14.29
CA GLN A 214 8.77 -1.84 14.49
C GLN A 214 10.28 -1.64 14.70
N ILE A 215 10.63 -0.79 15.68
CA ILE A 215 12.03 -0.51 16.01
C ILE A 215 12.64 -1.65 16.82
N MET A 216 13.79 -2.12 16.37
CA MET A 216 14.55 -3.13 17.09
C MET A 216 15.20 -2.56 18.37
N PRO A 217 15.26 -3.33 19.47
CA PRO A 217 15.93 -2.90 20.71
C PRO A 217 17.40 -2.50 20.50
N VAL A 218 18.10 -3.11 19.55
CA VAL A 218 19.47 -2.72 19.21
C VAL A 218 19.54 -1.31 18.62
N THR A 219 18.55 -0.91 17.85
CA THR A 219 18.44 0.45 17.29
C THR A 219 18.20 1.47 18.42
N ALA A 220 17.31 1.18 19.36
CA ALA A 220 17.09 2.04 20.54
C ALA A 220 18.39 2.26 21.33
N ARG A 221 19.15 1.21 21.57
CA ARG A 221 20.47 1.30 22.24
C ARG A 221 21.47 2.17 21.46
N HIS A 222 21.50 2.05 20.12
CA HIS A 222 22.35 2.89 19.28
C HIS A 222 22.06 4.38 19.47
N PHE A 223 20.79 4.75 19.58
CA PHE A 223 20.35 6.13 19.86
C PHE A 223 20.30 6.48 21.35
N LYS A 224 20.83 5.62 22.25
CA LYS A 224 20.85 5.80 23.71
C LYS A 224 19.45 5.99 24.33
N ILE A 225 18.46 5.33 23.78
CA ILE A 225 17.08 5.31 24.27
C ILE A 225 16.83 3.99 25.02
N ASP A 226 16.18 4.06 26.19
CA ASP A 226 15.75 2.88 26.92
C ASP A 226 14.73 2.10 26.08
N GLN A 227 15.02 0.81 25.87
CA GLN A 227 14.16 -0.07 25.06
C GLN A 227 12.73 -0.18 25.62
N ARG A 228 12.52 0.04 26.94
CA ARG A 228 11.19 0.07 27.55
C ARG A 228 10.31 1.20 27.02
N ARG A 229 10.90 2.23 26.45
CA ARG A 229 10.18 3.35 25.83
C ARG A 229 9.79 3.11 24.37
N LEU A 230 10.10 1.95 23.80
CA LEU A 230 9.72 1.62 22.42
C LEU A 230 8.22 1.43 22.21
N SER A 231 7.46 1.20 23.28
CA SER A 231 5.98 1.18 23.24
C SER A 231 5.35 2.58 23.24
N ASP A 232 6.12 3.63 23.58
CA ASP A 232 5.68 5.02 23.49
C ASP A 232 5.66 5.44 21.99
N PRO A 233 4.50 5.81 21.44
CA PRO A 233 4.36 6.11 20.02
C PRO A 233 5.27 7.25 19.56
N GLU A 234 5.39 8.34 20.34
CA GLU A 234 6.22 9.50 19.95
C GLU A 234 7.70 9.12 19.91
N VAL A 235 8.18 8.38 20.90
CA VAL A 235 9.56 7.88 20.96
C VAL A 235 9.84 6.95 19.77
N ASN A 236 8.88 6.09 19.47
CA ASN A 236 8.99 5.09 18.40
C ASN A 236 9.07 5.73 17.02
N ILE A 237 8.19 6.71 16.73
CA ILE A 237 8.20 7.48 15.48
C ILE A 237 9.48 8.33 15.37
N THR A 238 9.89 8.98 16.47
CA THR A 238 11.12 9.78 16.51
C THR A 238 12.36 8.95 16.19
N LEU A 239 12.45 7.74 16.75
CA LEU A 239 13.56 6.83 16.46
C LEU A 239 13.58 6.38 15.01
N ALA A 240 12.41 6.11 14.41
CA ALA A 240 12.31 5.77 12.99
C ALA A 240 12.79 6.92 12.09
N ALA A 241 12.36 8.14 12.36
CA ALA A 241 12.79 9.31 11.60
C ALA A 241 14.32 9.53 11.71
N LYS A 242 14.87 9.40 12.92
CA LYS A 242 16.34 9.48 13.13
C LYS A 242 17.10 8.36 12.44
N LEU A 243 16.54 7.13 12.46
CA LEU A 243 17.13 5.98 11.76
C LEU A 243 17.19 6.21 10.25
N ILE A 244 16.11 6.70 9.65
CA ILE A 244 16.08 7.03 8.20
C ILE A 244 17.18 8.04 7.85
N LYS A 245 17.31 9.12 8.61
CA LYS A 245 18.36 10.13 8.40
C LYS A 245 19.77 9.57 8.58
N SER A 246 19.97 8.80 9.64
CA SER A 246 21.26 8.15 9.92
C SER A 246 21.66 7.16 8.82
N ILE A 247 20.71 6.42 8.26
CA ILE A 247 20.92 5.54 7.11
C ILE A 247 21.34 6.37 5.90
N ASP A 248 20.61 7.41 5.58
CA ASP A 248 20.87 8.29 4.43
C ASP A 248 22.27 8.89 4.49
N GLU A 249 22.61 9.52 5.62
CA GLU A 249 23.95 10.08 5.87
C GLU A 249 25.05 9.02 5.79
N SER A 250 24.82 7.85 6.39
CA SER A 250 25.81 6.77 6.46
C SER A 250 26.05 6.05 5.14
N LEU A 251 25.09 6.08 4.22
CA LEU A 251 25.24 5.48 2.88
C LEU A 251 26.01 6.38 1.93
N GLY A 252 26.00 7.71 2.12
CA GLY A 252 26.80 8.67 1.38
C GLY A 252 26.59 8.50 -0.13
N PHE A 253 25.40 8.85 -0.62
CA PHE A 253 25.06 8.75 -2.04
C PHE A 253 25.84 9.76 -2.87
N ALA A 254 26.17 9.40 -4.11
CA ALA A 254 26.79 10.30 -5.07
C ALA A 254 25.85 11.46 -5.44
N GLU A 255 26.42 12.60 -5.79
CA GLU A 255 25.66 13.72 -6.33
C GLU A 255 24.93 13.30 -7.61
N GLY A 256 23.66 13.69 -7.74
CA GLY A 256 22.83 13.28 -8.88
C GLY A 256 22.19 11.90 -8.78
N THR A 257 22.36 11.18 -7.66
CA THR A 257 21.61 9.94 -7.42
C THR A 257 20.10 10.23 -7.48
N PRO A 258 19.31 9.51 -8.33
CA PRO A 258 17.87 9.71 -8.42
C PRO A 258 17.18 9.50 -7.07
N ASP A 259 16.28 10.41 -6.69
CA ASP A 259 15.55 10.36 -5.42
C ASP A 259 14.84 9.03 -5.20
N GLU A 260 14.32 8.44 -6.26
CA GLU A 260 13.63 7.15 -6.18
C GLU A 260 14.57 5.99 -5.84
N SER A 261 15.77 5.95 -6.42
CA SER A 261 16.79 4.96 -6.06
C SER A 261 17.26 5.17 -4.63
N ARG A 262 17.57 6.42 -4.25
CA ARG A 262 17.97 6.79 -2.89
C ARG A 262 16.93 6.35 -1.86
N LEU A 263 15.66 6.68 -2.08
CA LEU A 263 14.56 6.27 -1.20
C LEU A 263 14.47 4.74 -1.08
N SER A 264 14.52 4.03 -2.20
CA SER A 264 14.40 2.57 -2.22
C SER A 264 15.54 1.90 -1.45
N ILE A 265 16.79 2.38 -1.61
CA ILE A 265 17.97 1.86 -0.91
C ILE A 265 17.90 2.16 0.61
N ILE A 266 17.41 3.35 1.00
CA ILE A 266 17.18 3.72 2.41
C ILE A 266 16.12 2.78 3.03
N LEU A 267 15.01 2.54 2.35
CA LEU A 267 13.95 1.66 2.83
C LEU A 267 14.43 0.20 2.95
N ALA A 268 15.23 -0.28 2.00
CA ALA A 268 15.87 -1.59 2.12
C ALA A 268 16.76 -1.66 3.36
N ALA A 269 17.58 -0.64 3.61
CA ALA A 269 18.46 -0.57 4.78
C ALA A 269 17.67 -0.46 6.10
N TYR A 270 16.52 0.21 6.09
CA TYR A 270 15.61 0.25 7.23
C TYR A 270 15.10 -1.16 7.58
N ASN A 271 14.67 -1.93 6.60
CA ASN A 271 14.10 -3.27 6.77
C ASN A 271 15.16 -4.34 7.07
N CYS A 272 16.17 -4.50 6.21
CA CYS A 272 17.17 -5.59 6.34
C CYS A 272 18.48 -5.18 7.02
N GLY A 273 18.59 -3.93 7.41
CA GLY A 273 19.76 -3.38 8.07
C GLY A 273 20.80 -2.81 7.11
N ILE A 274 21.44 -1.70 7.54
CA ILE A 274 22.42 -0.95 6.75
C ILE A 274 23.65 -1.79 6.35
N GLY A 275 24.05 -2.76 7.19
CA GLY A 275 25.17 -3.66 6.90
C GLY A 275 24.92 -4.50 5.64
N THR A 276 23.73 -5.08 5.53
CA THR A 276 23.31 -5.88 4.37
C THR A 276 23.32 -5.05 3.09
N VAL A 277 22.78 -3.83 3.15
CA VAL A 277 22.75 -2.92 2.00
C VAL A 277 24.15 -2.43 1.62
N ARG A 278 25.05 -2.20 2.58
CA ARG A 278 26.46 -1.88 2.28
C ARG A 278 27.16 -3.03 1.57
N ASP A 279 26.89 -4.26 1.98
CA ASP A 279 27.42 -5.44 1.30
C ASP A 279 26.90 -5.53 -0.13
N ALA A 280 25.60 -5.34 -0.37
CA ALA A 280 25.02 -5.31 -1.71
C ALA A 280 25.60 -4.19 -2.59
N ARG A 281 25.82 -2.99 -2.04
CA ARG A 281 26.46 -1.87 -2.76
C ARG A 281 27.93 -2.14 -3.09
N ARG A 282 28.66 -2.86 -2.22
CA ARG A 282 30.03 -3.30 -2.53
C ARG A 282 30.04 -4.34 -3.65
N LEU A 283 29.07 -5.25 -3.61
CA LEU A 283 28.92 -6.25 -4.64
C LEU A 283 28.58 -5.60 -6.00
N ALA A 284 27.65 -4.65 -6.04
CA ALA A 284 27.33 -3.90 -7.25
C ALA A 284 28.59 -3.24 -7.86
N ARG A 285 29.45 -2.62 -7.02
CA ARG A 285 30.72 -2.06 -7.50
C ARG A 285 31.66 -3.12 -8.10
N ALA A 286 31.75 -4.27 -7.46
CA ALA A 286 32.60 -5.38 -7.95
C ALA A 286 32.11 -5.94 -9.29
N GLU A 287 30.79 -5.93 -9.50
CA GLU A 287 30.13 -6.29 -10.77
C GLU A 287 30.20 -5.17 -11.84
N GLY A 288 30.84 -4.04 -11.53
CA GLY A 288 30.96 -2.91 -12.45
C GLY A 288 29.69 -2.05 -12.57
N GLU A 289 28.77 -2.17 -11.63
CA GLU A 289 27.49 -1.45 -11.64
C GLU A 289 27.47 -0.26 -10.68
N ASN A 290 26.49 0.62 -10.90
CA ASN A 290 26.29 1.78 -10.04
C ASN A 290 25.75 1.36 -8.66
N PRO A 291 26.50 1.51 -7.56
CA PRO A 291 26.07 1.12 -6.22
C PRO A 291 24.94 2.00 -5.66
N ASP A 292 24.60 3.10 -6.33
CA ASP A 292 23.52 4.00 -5.97
C ASP A 292 22.26 3.81 -6.85
N SER A 293 22.28 2.82 -7.76
CA SER A 293 21.11 2.35 -8.50
C SER A 293 20.33 1.31 -7.68
N TRP A 294 19.04 1.55 -7.48
CA TRP A 294 18.17 0.55 -6.83
C TRP A 294 18.11 -0.77 -7.59
N GLU A 295 18.12 -0.72 -8.92
CA GLU A 295 18.13 -1.90 -9.77
C GLU A 295 19.37 -2.79 -9.49
N ALA A 296 20.56 -2.18 -9.45
CA ALA A 296 21.80 -2.90 -9.16
C ALA A 296 21.80 -3.44 -7.72
N VAL A 297 21.43 -2.61 -6.74
CA VAL A 297 21.43 -3.02 -5.32
C VAL A 297 20.41 -4.12 -5.06
N SER A 298 19.20 -4.04 -5.61
CA SER A 298 18.18 -5.06 -5.42
C SER A 298 18.58 -6.41 -6.04
N ARG A 299 19.23 -6.40 -7.21
CA ARG A 299 19.79 -7.59 -7.82
C ARG A 299 20.90 -8.19 -6.95
N CYS A 300 21.81 -7.38 -6.42
CA CYS A 300 22.86 -7.85 -5.54
C CYS A 300 22.30 -8.43 -4.21
N LEU A 301 21.24 -7.86 -3.66
CA LEU A 301 20.54 -8.45 -2.50
C LEU A 301 19.99 -9.84 -2.83
N ALA A 302 19.51 -10.07 -4.05
CA ALA A 302 19.08 -11.39 -4.50
C ALA A 302 20.26 -12.37 -4.60
N LEU A 303 21.35 -11.95 -5.23
CA LEU A 303 22.57 -12.76 -5.37
C LEU A 303 23.16 -13.15 -4.01
N MET A 304 23.11 -12.28 -3.00
CA MET A 304 23.55 -12.59 -1.63
C MET A 304 22.71 -13.68 -0.96
N GLY A 305 21.51 -13.95 -1.45
CA GLY A 305 20.63 -15.05 -1.02
C GLY A 305 20.88 -16.37 -1.77
N ASP A 306 21.48 -16.31 -2.92
CA ASP A 306 21.82 -17.48 -3.73
C ASP A 306 22.96 -18.28 -3.08
N GLY A 307 22.68 -19.55 -2.82
CA GLY A 307 23.65 -20.46 -2.18
C GLY A 307 24.85 -20.77 -3.03
N ASP A 308 24.70 -20.73 -4.34
CA ASP A 308 25.71 -21.09 -5.32
C ASP A 308 26.50 -19.89 -5.84
N TYR A 309 25.99 -18.65 -5.56
CA TYR A 309 26.70 -17.46 -5.99
C TYR A 309 27.87 -17.12 -5.06
N MET A 310 29.04 -16.91 -5.65
CA MET A 310 30.28 -16.50 -4.99
C MET A 310 30.91 -15.33 -5.75
N CYS A 311 31.37 -14.34 -5.02
CA CYS A 311 32.13 -13.22 -5.57
C CYS A 311 33.53 -13.23 -4.91
N ASP A 312 34.57 -13.54 -5.68
CA ASP A 312 35.94 -13.66 -5.17
C ASP A 312 36.51 -12.33 -4.66
N SER A 313 36.01 -11.21 -5.16
CA SER A 313 36.51 -9.86 -4.85
C SER A 313 35.81 -9.22 -3.63
N VAL A 314 34.69 -9.76 -3.16
CA VAL A 314 33.90 -9.17 -2.07
C VAL A 314 33.39 -10.22 -1.09
N THR A 315 33.77 -10.07 0.19
CA THR A 315 33.16 -10.83 1.27
C THR A 315 31.86 -10.17 1.70
N TYR A 316 30.75 -10.91 1.72
CA TYR A 316 29.45 -10.47 2.17
C TYR A 316 28.76 -11.52 3.04
N ARG A 317 27.76 -11.08 3.83
CA ARG A 317 26.91 -12.02 4.57
C ARG A 317 25.85 -12.59 3.66
N ARG A 318 25.58 -13.87 3.75
CA ARG A 318 24.40 -14.47 3.12
C ARG A 318 23.12 -13.81 3.65
N PHE A 319 22.21 -13.51 2.76
CA PHE A 319 20.97 -12.80 3.06
C PHE A 319 19.76 -13.46 2.39
N SER A 320 19.01 -14.27 3.15
CA SER A 320 17.82 -14.97 2.66
C SER A 320 16.53 -14.12 2.67
N GLY A 321 16.55 -12.92 3.23
CA GLY A 321 15.39 -12.03 3.38
C GLY A 321 15.06 -11.13 2.18
N TYR A 322 15.67 -11.38 1.03
CA TYR A 322 15.56 -10.57 -0.17
C TYR A 322 14.10 -10.30 -0.61
N GLY A 323 13.27 -11.36 -0.74
CA GLY A 323 11.88 -11.23 -1.17
C GLY A 323 11.02 -10.39 -0.21
N GLU A 324 11.26 -10.53 1.09
CA GLU A 324 10.59 -9.72 2.13
C GLU A 324 11.00 -8.24 2.04
N THR A 325 12.31 -7.98 1.87
CA THR A 325 12.82 -6.62 1.73
C THR A 325 12.29 -5.92 0.48
N LEU A 326 12.23 -6.60 -0.68
CA LEU A 326 11.63 -6.06 -1.89
C LEU A 326 10.15 -5.73 -1.67
N ALA A 327 9.36 -6.67 -1.14
CA ALA A 327 7.95 -6.46 -0.86
C ALA A 327 7.71 -5.33 0.17
N PHE A 328 8.68 -5.11 1.07
CA PHE A 328 8.64 -3.97 1.99
C PHE A 328 8.86 -2.66 1.24
N VAL A 329 9.93 -2.55 0.46
CA VAL A 329 10.28 -1.35 -0.31
C VAL A 329 9.14 -0.93 -1.24
N ASP A 330 8.63 -1.87 -2.04
CA ASP A 330 7.54 -1.62 -2.98
C ASP A 330 6.25 -1.22 -2.26
N GLY A 331 5.91 -1.92 -1.18
CA GLY A 331 4.71 -1.64 -0.40
C GLY A 331 4.75 -0.26 0.28
N VAL A 332 5.89 0.15 0.84
CA VAL A 332 6.06 1.49 1.42
C VAL A 332 6.00 2.56 0.35
N LYS A 333 6.70 2.41 -0.78
CA LYS A 333 6.68 3.37 -1.89
C LYS A 333 5.26 3.55 -2.44
N GLN A 334 4.56 2.46 -2.70
CA GLN A 334 3.19 2.53 -3.19
C GLN A 334 2.29 3.34 -2.23
N LYS A 335 2.36 3.07 -0.92
CA LYS A 335 1.59 3.82 0.08
C LYS A 335 2.03 5.28 0.17
N TYR A 336 3.33 5.55 0.18
CA TYR A 336 3.87 6.89 0.25
C TYR A 336 3.41 7.77 -0.93
N TYR A 337 3.50 7.26 -2.16
CA TYR A 337 3.02 7.99 -3.33
C TYR A 337 1.50 8.16 -3.35
N THR A 338 0.76 7.17 -2.86
CA THR A 338 -0.69 7.30 -2.67
C THR A 338 -0.99 8.42 -1.67
N TYR A 339 -0.36 8.41 -0.49
CA TYR A 339 -0.59 9.43 0.54
C TYR A 339 -0.22 10.84 0.06
N ARG A 340 0.84 11.00 -0.72
CA ARG A 340 1.21 12.29 -1.32
C ARG A 340 0.15 12.85 -2.27
N LYS A 341 -0.69 12.01 -2.85
CA LYS A 341 -1.75 12.43 -3.77
C LYS A 341 -3.07 12.73 -3.07
N VAL A 342 -3.33 12.12 -1.91
CA VAL A 342 -4.64 12.19 -1.24
C VAL A 342 -4.64 13.05 0.02
N VAL A 343 -3.48 13.33 0.62
CA VAL A 343 -3.36 14.19 1.83
C VAL A 343 -2.24 15.21 1.64
N GLU A 344 -2.53 16.47 2.02
CA GLU A 344 -1.59 17.59 2.01
C GLU A 344 -0.52 17.50 3.12
#